data_a27c622a352d70dec65e07c1a12af0c4
#
_entry.id   a27c622a352d70dec65e07c1a12af0c4
#
_cell.length_a   1.000
_cell.length_b   1.000
_cell.length_c   1.000
_cell.angle_alpha   90.00
_cell.angle_beta   90.00
_cell.angle_gamma   90.00
#
_symmetry.space_group_name_H-M   'P 1'
#
loop_
_entity.id
_entity.type
_entity.pdbx_description
1 polymer ?
#
loop_
_entity_poly.entity_id
_entity_poly.type
_entity_poly.pdbx_seq_one_letter_code
_entity_poly.pdbx_strand_id
1 'polypeptide(L)'
;MLGALMLVCPKCRTSYSSSATGTCFRDGTTLVDHAAFVAAESDPLRGRVIRGEYTIGPRIGQGGMGTVYRARHASLRRDVAIKILRPEHSADSDTVARFQREAAALSLLAHPNTVRVYDFGQTEDGLFYLVMELLEGEPMTQVLARQGALSLVDGIRVAQQILRSLSEAHAQGVVHRDLKPDNIFIARVPGHATPVIKVLDFGIAKVMTGDVKLDAFETQAGTVFGTPRFMSPEQAQGGGLDNRSDLYSVGAMLYQMLAGRAPFIDEDAVVVMAKHIREMPPSPSSVAPERGIPALLEAVVMRSLAKDPASRFQHASEFDAALEICIAESTGLRGAVEARPTSGMFSARTTRFMLVASIACASLSLVAYAAYREFKHLEQRAALSASPAGEVAIPRAEPLPTTASLAPEVSAASALPTGEVPPA
;
A
#
# COMPACT_ATOMS: atom_id res chain seq x y z
N MET A 1 -24.61 -15.39 36.20
CA MET A 1 -24.37 -14.15 36.96
C MET A 1 -23.60 -13.21 36.05
N LEU A 2 -24.25 -12.19 35.51
CA LEU A 2 -23.60 -11.12 34.74
C LEU A 2 -22.75 -10.31 35.71
N GLY A 3 -21.43 -10.44 35.65
CA GLY A 3 -20.51 -9.61 36.43
C GLY A 3 -20.73 -8.16 36.08
N ALA A 4 -21.04 -7.32 37.07
CA ALA A 4 -21.16 -5.88 36.86
C ALA A 4 -19.83 -5.36 36.29
N LEU A 5 -19.86 -4.77 35.10
CA LEU A 5 -18.73 -4.08 34.49
C LEU A 5 -18.25 -3.00 35.48
N MET A 6 -17.08 -3.15 36.01
CA MET A 6 -16.43 -2.14 36.85
C MET A 6 -15.54 -1.27 35.99
N LEU A 7 -15.65 0.04 36.14
CA LEU A 7 -14.75 1.01 35.53
C LEU A 7 -13.70 1.47 36.56
N VAL A 8 -12.53 1.84 36.08
CA VAL A 8 -11.44 2.36 36.94
C VAL A 8 -10.82 3.60 36.31
N CYS A 9 -10.44 4.55 37.11
CA CYS A 9 -9.63 5.68 36.67
C CYS A 9 -8.16 5.24 36.53
N PRO A 10 -7.57 5.30 35.35
CA PRO A 10 -6.17 4.85 35.17
C PRO A 10 -5.15 5.75 35.90
N LYS A 11 -5.55 6.98 36.29
CA LYS A 11 -4.68 7.94 36.97
C LYS A 11 -4.74 7.80 38.49
N CYS A 12 -5.93 7.90 39.10
CA CYS A 12 -6.09 7.84 40.54
C CYS A 12 -6.52 6.48 41.08
N ARG A 13 -6.70 5.47 40.22
CA ARG A 13 -7.09 4.09 40.51
C ARG A 13 -8.42 3.92 41.24
N THR A 14 -9.25 4.95 41.28
CA THR A 14 -10.58 4.87 41.88
C THR A 14 -11.50 4.02 40.99
N SER A 15 -12.16 3.02 41.61
CA SER A 15 -13.14 2.17 40.89
C SER A 15 -14.52 2.79 40.89
N TYR A 16 -15.26 2.57 39.82
CA TYR A 16 -16.60 3.09 39.57
C TYR A 16 -17.53 1.96 39.11
N SER A 17 -18.81 2.09 39.37
CA SER A 17 -19.83 1.20 38.81
C SER A 17 -20.04 1.52 37.30
N SER A 18 -20.56 0.56 36.56
CA SER A 18 -20.85 0.70 35.12
C SER A 18 -21.82 1.84 34.75
N SER A 19 -22.51 2.42 35.73
CA SER A 19 -23.42 3.57 35.58
C SER A 19 -22.72 4.94 35.62
N ALA A 20 -21.39 4.97 35.81
CA ALA A 20 -20.64 6.23 35.87
C ALA A 20 -20.54 6.90 34.48
N THR A 21 -20.48 8.23 34.49
CA THR A 21 -20.50 9.11 33.30
C THR A 21 -19.26 9.01 32.40
N GLY A 22 -18.45 7.95 32.48
CA GLY A 22 -17.26 7.73 31.65
C GLY A 22 -16.04 8.57 32.00
N THR A 23 -16.13 9.50 32.96
CA THR A 23 -15.01 10.34 33.44
C THR A 23 -14.86 10.28 34.95
N CYS A 24 -13.62 10.36 35.42
CA CYS A 24 -13.27 10.38 36.84
C CYS A 24 -13.68 11.73 37.47
N PHE A 25 -14.47 11.69 38.54
CA PHE A 25 -14.89 12.91 39.23
C PHE A 25 -13.75 13.60 40.01
N ARG A 26 -12.61 12.91 40.24
CA ARG A 26 -11.46 13.47 40.96
C ARG A 26 -10.51 14.27 40.07
N ASP A 27 -10.32 13.83 38.83
CA ASP A 27 -9.26 14.37 37.96
C ASP A 27 -9.66 14.49 36.49
N GLY A 28 -10.93 14.22 36.13
CA GLY A 28 -11.46 14.36 34.79
C GLY A 28 -10.96 13.30 33.78
N THR A 29 -10.14 12.34 34.21
CA THR A 29 -9.60 11.31 33.34
C THR A 29 -10.69 10.36 32.87
N THR A 30 -10.68 9.96 31.60
CA THR A 30 -11.61 8.95 31.07
C THR A 30 -11.46 7.63 31.79
N LEU A 31 -12.56 7.06 32.26
CA LEU A 31 -12.57 5.76 32.92
C LEU A 31 -12.36 4.64 31.90
N VAL A 32 -11.67 3.59 32.30
CA VAL A 32 -11.44 2.38 31.52
C VAL A 32 -12.05 1.17 32.21
N ASP A 33 -12.30 0.10 31.48
CA ASP A 33 -12.73 -1.17 32.04
C ASP A 33 -11.69 -1.73 33.01
N HIS A 34 -12.14 -2.23 34.18
CA HIS A 34 -11.25 -2.71 35.24
C HIS A 34 -10.41 -3.91 34.78
N ALA A 35 -11.01 -4.83 34.00
CA ALA A 35 -10.26 -6.00 33.52
C ALA A 35 -9.19 -5.58 32.51
N ALA A 36 -9.53 -4.63 31.62
CA ALA A 36 -8.57 -4.04 30.68
C ALA A 36 -7.44 -3.28 31.42
N PHE A 37 -7.76 -2.58 32.51
CA PHE A 37 -6.76 -1.89 33.34
C PHE A 37 -5.79 -2.86 34.00
N VAL A 38 -6.31 -3.92 34.65
CA VAL A 38 -5.49 -4.97 35.27
C VAL A 38 -4.63 -5.68 34.23
N ALA A 39 -5.19 -6.04 33.08
CA ALA A 39 -4.43 -6.63 31.99
C ALA A 39 -3.32 -5.70 31.47
N ALA A 40 -3.55 -4.39 31.44
CA ALA A 40 -2.54 -3.40 31.05
C ALA A 40 -1.44 -3.23 32.11
N GLU A 41 -1.75 -3.40 33.39
CA GLU A 41 -0.75 -3.36 34.48
C GLU A 41 0.08 -4.65 34.54
N SER A 42 -0.48 -5.79 34.15
CA SER A 42 0.21 -7.09 34.09
C SER A 42 1.00 -7.32 32.80
N ASP A 43 1.04 -6.35 31.87
CA ASP A 43 1.76 -6.48 30.59
C ASP A 43 3.28 -6.59 30.84
N PRO A 44 3.91 -7.74 30.48
CA PRO A 44 5.32 -8.01 30.82
C PRO A 44 6.30 -7.08 30.11
N LEU A 45 5.87 -6.39 29.06
CA LEU A 45 6.71 -5.46 28.31
C LEU A 45 6.67 -4.05 28.89
N ARG A 46 5.67 -3.70 29.70
CA ARG A 46 5.55 -2.38 30.30
C ARG A 46 6.71 -2.08 31.27
N GLY A 47 7.35 -0.94 31.07
CA GLY A 47 8.54 -0.53 31.85
C GLY A 47 9.86 -1.08 31.32
N ARG A 48 9.83 -2.01 30.37
CA ARG A 48 11.03 -2.53 29.71
C ARG A 48 11.71 -1.43 28.88
N VAL A 49 13.04 -1.47 28.85
CA VAL A 49 13.84 -0.57 28.00
C VAL A 49 14.37 -1.33 26.81
N ILE A 50 14.06 -0.86 25.60
CA ILE A 50 14.58 -1.40 24.35
C ILE A 50 15.80 -0.61 23.93
N ARG A 51 16.91 -1.27 23.59
CA ARG A 51 18.20 -0.68 23.18
C ARG A 51 18.77 0.39 24.14
N GLY A 52 18.34 0.43 25.38
CA GLY A 52 18.73 1.50 26.30
C GLY A 52 18.11 2.87 25.99
N GLU A 53 17.28 2.97 24.97
CA GLU A 53 16.77 4.24 24.44
C GLU A 53 15.27 4.43 24.60
N TYR A 54 14.49 3.35 24.52
CA TYR A 54 13.02 3.41 24.48
C TYR A 54 12.41 2.73 25.70
N THR A 55 11.84 3.49 26.60
CA THR A 55 11.08 2.93 27.74
C THR A 55 9.64 2.66 27.33
N ILE A 56 9.22 1.40 27.34
CA ILE A 56 7.86 0.97 26.99
C ILE A 56 6.87 1.45 28.05
N GLY A 57 5.86 2.17 27.59
CA GLY A 57 4.73 2.67 28.38
C GLY A 57 3.48 1.79 28.24
N PRO A 58 2.29 2.40 28.30
CA PRO A 58 1.04 1.68 28.17
C PRO A 58 0.83 1.18 26.73
N ARG A 59 0.13 0.05 26.61
CA ARG A 59 -0.36 -0.47 25.35
C ARG A 59 -1.41 0.47 24.77
N ILE A 60 -1.28 0.82 23.48
CA ILE A 60 -2.20 1.73 22.74
C ILE A 60 -2.95 1.01 21.61
N GLY A 61 -2.49 -0.19 21.22
CA GLY A 61 -3.14 -1.01 20.20
C GLY A 61 -2.70 -2.45 20.26
N GLN A 62 -3.56 -3.35 19.78
CA GLN A 62 -3.25 -4.77 19.63
C GLN A 62 -3.92 -5.27 18.36
N GLY A 63 -3.18 -5.99 17.53
CA GLY A 63 -3.66 -6.60 16.29
C GLY A 63 -3.12 -8.00 16.08
N GLY A 64 -3.52 -8.62 14.98
CA GLY A 64 -3.05 -9.96 14.61
C GLY A 64 -1.54 -10.08 14.47
N MET A 65 -0.87 -9.01 14.06
CA MET A 65 0.56 -8.98 13.75
C MET A 65 1.45 -8.54 14.93
N GLY A 66 0.87 -8.02 16.01
CA GLY A 66 1.65 -7.54 17.14
C GLY A 66 0.90 -6.57 18.03
N THR A 67 1.63 -6.00 18.98
CA THR A 67 1.11 -5.06 19.96
C THR A 67 1.83 -3.72 19.85
N VAL A 68 1.09 -2.62 19.90
CA VAL A 68 1.62 -1.26 19.81
C VAL A 68 1.59 -0.61 21.20
N TYR A 69 2.70 -0.06 21.59
CA TYR A 69 2.89 0.64 22.86
C TYR A 69 3.24 2.11 22.63
N ARG A 70 2.77 2.98 23.50
CA ARG A 70 3.40 4.28 23.67
C ARG A 70 4.74 4.05 24.37
N ALA A 71 5.79 4.71 23.92
CA ALA A 71 7.10 4.64 24.56
C ALA A 71 7.74 6.02 24.64
N ARG A 72 8.68 6.17 25.57
CA ARG A 72 9.45 7.40 25.76
C ARG A 72 10.87 7.19 25.29
N HIS A 73 11.30 7.99 24.31
CA HIS A 73 12.71 8.06 23.91
C HIS A 73 13.50 8.83 24.95
N ALA A 74 14.49 8.19 25.59
CA ALA A 74 15.22 8.74 26.73
C ALA A 74 15.96 10.05 26.38
N SER A 75 16.82 10.04 25.36
CA SER A 75 17.67 11.19 24.99
C SER A 75 16.88 12.32 24.36
N LEU A 76 15.96 12.04 23.43
CA LEU A 76 15.16 13.04 22.71
C LEU A 76 13.97 13.55 23.52
N ARG A 77 13.66 12.93 24.67
CA ARG A 77 12.53 13.26 25.56
C ARG A 77 11.18 13.39 24.84
N ARG A 78 11.02 12.66 23.74
CA ARG A 78 9.77 12.61 22.99
C ARG A 78 9.06 11.27 23.13
N ASP A 79 7.74 11.29 22.97
CA ASP A 79 6.96 10.08 22.91
C ASP A 79 6.93 9.54 21.48
N VAL A 80 6.95 8.22 21.38
CA VAL A 80 6.91 7.45 20.12
C VAL A 80 5.92 6.30 20.26
N ALA A 81 5.51 5.70 19.16
CA ALA A 81 4.83 4.43 19.14
C ALA A 81 5.85 3.33 18.85
N ILE A 82 5.80 2.22 19.61
CA ILE A 82 6.61 1.03 19.34
C ILE A 82 5.67 -0.14 19.07
N LYS A 83 5.77 -0.73 17.91
CA LYS A 83 5.10 -1.97 17.54
C LYS A 83 6.04 -3.13 17.80
N ILE A 84 5.63 -4.03 18.71
CA ILE A 84 6.33 -5.30 18.97
C ILE A 84 5.61 -6.38 18.18
N LEU A 85 6.33 -7.07 17.31
CA LEU A 85 5.79 -8.16 16.52
C LEU A 85 5.74 -9.44 17.33
N ARG A 86 4.84 -10.36 16.98
CA ARG A 86 4.67 -11.63 17.70
C ARG A 86 5.90 -12.53 17.52
N PRO A 87 6.30 -13.27 18.58
CA PRO A 87 7.49 -14.12 18.57
C PRO A 87 7.47 -15.25 17.53
N GLU A 88 6.29 -15.69 17.11
CA GLU A 88 6.10 -16.78 16.13
C GLU A 88 6.79 -16.48 14.78
N HIS A 89 7.13 -15.24 14.54
CA HIS A 89 7.79 -14.78 13.31
C HIS A 89 9.30 -14.53 13.46
N SER A 90 9.93 -14.85 14.62
CA SER A 90 11.30 -14.42 14.94
C SER A 90 12.38 -15.51 14.91
N ALA A 91 12.05 -16.76 14.51
CA ALA A 91 12.93 -17.92 14.74
C ALA A 91 13.93 -18.25 13.60
N ASP A 92 13.84 -17.58 12.44
CA ASP A 92 14.57 -17.98 11.21
C ASP A 92 15.37 -16.80 10.65
N SER A 93 16.63 -17.06 10.25
CA SER A 93 17.55 -16.05 9.69
C SER A 93 17.01 -15.34 8.45
N ASP A 94 16.26 -16.06 7.60
CA ASP A 94 15.67 -15.49 6.39
C ASP A 94 14.54 -14.53 6.71
N THR A 95 13.78 -14.81 7.76
CA THR A 95 12.75 -13.93 8.29
C THR A 95 13.36 -12.66 8.88
N VAL A 96 14.48 -12.76 9.62
CA VAL A 96 15.23 -11.59 10.11
C VAL A 96 15.71 -10.72 8.94
N ALA A 97 16.34 -11.32 7.92
CA ALA A 97 16.85 -10.59 6.76
C ALA A 97 15.73 -9.91 5.97
N ARG A 98 14.56 -10.57 5.82
CA ARG A 98 13.37 -9.98 5.17
C ARG A 98 12.84 -8.80 5.98
N PHE A 99 12.65 -8.95 7.29
CA PHE A 99 12.21 -7.87 8.16
C PHE A 99 13.12 -6.64 8.06
N GLN A 100 14.45 -6.83 8.16
CA GLN A 100 15.42 -5.74 8.09
C GLN A 100 15.34 -4.99 6.75
N ARG A 101 15.22 -5.72 5.63
CA ARG A 101 15.10 -5.13 4.30
C ARG A 101 13.84 -4.29 4.14
N GLU A 102 12.69 -4.84 4.52
CA GLU A 102 11.40 -4.15 4.41
C GLU A 102 11.32 -2.95 5.36
N ALA A 103 11.76 -3.12 6.61
CA ALA A 103 11.78 -2.02 7.58
C ALA A 103 12.73 -0.89 7.15
N ALA A 104 13.88 -1.23 6.54
CA ALA A 104 14.78 -0.24 5.96
C ALA A 104 14.12 0.53 4.80
N ALA A 105 13.41 -0.15 3.89
CA ALA A 105 12.67 0.50 2.82
C ALA A 105 11.60 1.45 3.36
N LEU A 106 10.86 1.03 4.40
CA LEU A 106 9.84 1.87 5.04
C LEU A 106 10.43 3.09 5.75
N SER A 107 11.63 2.98 6.33
CA SER A 107 12.27 4.11 7.01
C SER A 107 12.66 5.25 6.04
N LEU A 108 12.73 4.96 4.74
CA LEU A 108 13.00 5.96 3.70
C LEU A 108 11.76 6.76 3.30
N LEU A 109 10.54 6.24 3.57
CA LEU A 109 9.31 6.95 3.25
C LEU A 109 9.15 8.17 4.14
N ALA A 110 8.96 9.33 3.54
CA ALA A 110 8.91 10.61 4.23
C ALA A 110 7.63 11.42 3.95
N HIS A 111 6.72 10.89 3.11
CA HIS A 111 5.49 11.59 2.75
C HIS A 111 4.64 11.94 3.97
N PRO A 112 4.04 13.15 4.04
CA PRO A 112 3.22 13.56 5.19
C PRO A 112 2.03 12.63 5.49
N ASN A 113 1.54 11.92 4.51
CA ASN A 113 0.45 10.95 4.66
C ASN A 113 0.93 9.51 4.94
N THR A 114 2.21 9.27 5.11
CA THR A 114 2.79 7.99 5.56
C THR A 114 3.17 8.09 7.04
N VAL A 115 2.91 7.06 7.84
CA VAL A 115 3.45 7.00 9.20
C VAL A 115 4.97 6.94 9.15
N ARG A 116 5.63 7.85 9.87
CA ARG A 116 7.09 7.92 9.86
C ARG A 116 7.69 6.86 10.74
N VAL A 117 8.54 6.01 10.17
CA VAL A 117 9.36 5.06 10.89
C VAL A 117 10.67 5.73 11.29
N TYR A 118 11.04 5.62 12.58
CA TYR A 118 12.25 6.22 13.14
C TYR A 118 13.37 5.23 13.35
N ASP A 119 13.03 4.00 13.78
CA ASP A 119 13.97 2.95 14.10
C ASP A 119 13.30 1.58 14.02
N PHE A 120 14.09 0.54 13.86
CA PHE A 120 13.62 -0.85 13.84
C PHE A 120 14.75 -1.78 14.26
N GLY A 121 14.42 -2.97 14.69
CA GLY A 121 15.42 -3.96 15.05
C GLY A 121 14.86 -5.18 15.75
N GLN A 122 15.77 -5.92 16.38
CA GLN A 122 15.48 -7.08 17.19
C GLN A 122 16.04 -6.87 18.59
N THR A 123 15.30 -7.26 19.62
CA THR A 123 15.77 -7.25 21.00
C THR A 123 16.66 -8.45 21.26
N GLU A 124 17.42 -8.46 22.38
CA GLU A 124 18.31 -9.57 22.75
C GLU A 124 17.58 -10.91 22.92
N ASP A 125 16.31 -10.87 23.33
CA ASP A 125 15.42 -12.03 23.45
C ASP A 125 14.65 -12.34 22.14
N GLY A 126 15.05 -11.74 21.03
CA GLY A 126 14.56 -12.10 19.69
C GLY A 126 13.28 -11.40 19.23
N LEU A 127 12.67 -10.49 20.00
CA LEU A 127 11.46 -9.79 19.59
C LEU A 127 11.80 -8.72 18.54
N PHE A 128 11.08 -8.71 17.42
CA PHE A 128 11.15 -7.62 16.45
C PHE A 128 10.36 -6.43 16.92
N TYR A 129 10.91 -5.24 16.72
CA TYR A 129 10.25 -3.97 17.02
C TYR A 129 10.39 -2.97 15.88
N LEU A 130 9.39 -2.09 15.77
CA LEU A 130 9.35 -0.95 14.88
C LEU A 130 8.97 0.29 15.68
N VAL A 131 9.82 1.31 15.66
CA VAL A 131 9.59 2.60 16.32
C VAL A 131 9.06 3.59 15.29
N MET A 132 7.94 4.23 15.59
CA MET A 132 7.28 5.15 14.66
C MET A 132 6.75 6.40 15.37
N GLU A 133 6.30 7.37 14.60
CA GLU A 133 5.63 8.55 15.15
C GLU A 133 4.39 8.13 15.96
N LEU A 134 4.23 8.76 17.13
CA LEU A 134 3.02 8.62 17.93
C LEU A 134 1.96 9.57 17.37
N LEU A 135 0.85 9.01 16.91
CA LEU A 135 -0.26 9.76 16.34
C LEU A 135 -1.34 10.04 17.37
N GLU A 136 -1.94 11.21 17.30
CA GLU A 136 -3.15 11.56 18.02
C GLU A 136 -4.33 11.59 17.06
N GLY A 137 -5.41 10.87 17.38
CA GLY A 137 -6.56 10.76 16.49
C GLY A 137 -7.28 9.43 16.63
N GLU A 138 -7.86 8.95 15.55
CA GLU A 138 -8.61 7.69 15.53
C GLU A 138 -8.45 6.95 14.18
N PRO A 139 -8.56 5.61 14.15
CA PRO A 139 -8.56 4.85 12.92
C PRO A 139 -9.85 5.07 12.12
N MET A 140 -9.75 4.96 10.80
CA MET A 140 -10.89 5.14 9.87
C MET A 140 -12.05 4.18 10.17
N THR A 141 -11.76 2.97 10.67
CA THR A 141 -12.78 2.01 11.11
C THR A 141 -13.73 2.60 12.15
N GLN A 142 -13.21 3.36 13.13
CA GLN A 142 -14.06 3.99 14.16
C GLN A 142 -14.90 5.12 13.57
N VAL A 143 -14.35 5.89 12.64
CA VAL A 143 -15.10 6.95 11.96
C VAL A 143 -16.22 6.36 11.13
N LEU A 144 -15.94 5.33 10.32
CA LEU A 144 -16.97 4.65 9.51
C LEU A 144 -18.03 3.95 10.37
N ALA A 145 -17.65 3.33 11.49
CA ALA A 145 -18.58 2.72 12.42
C ALA A 145 -19.57 3.75 13.02
N ARG A 146 -19.08 4.97 13.29
CA ARG A 146 -19.88 6.06 13.87
C ARG A 146 -20.75 6.79 12.83
N GLN A 147 -20.21 7.02 11.62
CA GLN A 147 -20.85 7.86 10.60
C GLN A 147 -21.55 7.05 9.50
N GLY A 148 -21.24 5.77 9.34
CA GLY A 148 -21.67 4.92 8.23
C GLY A 148 -20.93 5.25 6.94
N ALA A 149 -21.17 6.43 6.38
CA ALA A 149 -20.53 6.93 5.17
C ALA A 149 -19.99 8.35 5.38
N LEU A 150 -19.00 8.74 4.58
CA LEU A 150 -18.47 10.11 4.55
C LEU A 150 -19.23 10.98 3.55
N SER A 151 -19.05 12.31 3.62
CA SER A 151 -19.44 13.15 2.50
C SER A 151 -18.63 12.78 1.24
N LEU A 152 -19.19 13.03 0.05
CA LEU A 152 -18.51 12.71 -1.21
C LEU A 152 -17.13 13.38 -1.27
N VAL A 153 -17.08 14.65 -0.89
CA VAL A 153 -15.82 15.43 -0.90
C VAL A 153 -14.82 14.89 0.12
N ASP A 154 -15.26 14.53 1.33
CA ASP A 154 -14.35 13.99 2.34
C ASP A 154 -13.84 12.61 1.95
N GLY A 155 -14.70 11.73 1.41
CA GLY A 155 -14.30 10.43 0.90
C GLY A 155 -13.24 10.54 -0.20
N ILE A 156 -13.43 11.46 -1.14
CA ILE A 156 -12.45 11.72 -2.20
C ILE A 156 -11.13 12.24 -1.60
N ARG A 157 -11.17 13.24 -0.70
CA ARG A 157 -9.98 13.82 -0.08
C ARG A 157 -9.18 12.82 0.75
N VAL A 158 -9.87 11.89 1.42
CA VAL A 158 -9.22 10.79 2.13
C VAL A 158 -8.51 9.87 1.14
N ALA A 159 -9.20 9.44 0.08
CA ALA A 159 -8.60 8.59 -0.96
C ALA A 159 -7.39 9.26 -1.62
N GLN A 160 -7.46 10.54 -1.94
CA GLN A 160 -6.34 11.30 -2.50
C GLN A 160 -5.12 11.32 -1.57
N GLN A 161 -5.30 11.55 -0.27
CA GLN A 161 -4.19 11.53 0.69
C GLN A 161 -3.55 10.14 0.79
N ILE A 162 -4.35 9.06 0.75
CA ILE A 162 -3.84 7.69 0.69
C ILE A 162 -3.03 7.47 -0.60
N LEU A 163 -3.57 7.87 -1.75
CA LEU A 163 -2.93 7.70 -3.06
C LEU A 163 -1.59 8.45 -3.14
N ARG A 164 -1.48 9.62 -2.54
CA ARG A 164 -0.21 10.38 -2.48
C ARG A 164 0.85 9.66 -1.64
N SER A 165 0.47 9.08 -0.50
CA SER A 165 1.34 8.20 0.28
C SER A 165 1.81 7.00 -0.54
N LEU A 166 0.89 6.32 -1.22
CA LEU A 166 1.18 5.17 -2.08
C LEU A 166 2.06 5.54 -3.27
N SER A 167 1.91 6.74 -3.83
CA SER A 167 2.73 7.20 -4.97
C SER A 167 4.21 7.23 -4.62
N GLU A 168 4.58 7.72 -3.41
CA GLU A 168 5.96 7.67 -2.91
C GLU A 168 6.42 6.23 -2.69
N ALA A 169 5.62 5.41 -2.00
CA ALA A 169 5.98 4.03 -1.69
C ALA A 169 6.19 3.19 -2.95
N HIS A 170 5.27 3.29 -3.92
CA HIS A 170 5.35 2.58 -5.18
C HIS A 170 6.56 3.00 -6.03
N ALA A 171 6.93 4.29 -6.00
CA ALA A 171 8.14 4.78 -6.68
C ALA A 171 9.43 4.19 -6.08
N GLN A 172 9.39 3.76 -4.82
CA GLN A 172 10.50 3.08 -4.13
C GLN A 172 10.36 1.55 -4.19
N GLY A 173 9.42 1.01 -4.96
CA GLY A 173 9.17 -0.43 -5.08
C GLY A 173 8.46 -1.06 -3.89
N VAL A 174 7.94 -0.26 -2.97
CA VAL A 174 7.21 -0.73 -1.78
C VAL A 174 5.72 -0.83 -2.09
N VAL A 175 5.14 -2.02 -1.95
CA VAL A 175 3.70 -2.29 -2.08
C VAL A 175 3.13 -2.53 -0.68
N HIS A 176 1.97 -1.94 -0.36
CA HIS A 176 1.40 -1.99 1.00
C HIS A 176 0.81 -3.37 1.34
N ARG A 177 0.12 -4.02 0.41
CA ARG A 177 -0.42 -5.40 0.50
C ARG A 177 -1.50 -5.65 1.57
N ASP A 178 -1.82 -4.71 2.44
CA ASP A 178 -2.84 -4.85 3.51
C ASP A 178 -3.62 -3.56 3.75
N LEU A 179 -3.98 -2.84 2.67
CA LEU A 179 -4.78 -1.63 2.79
C LEU A 179 -6.21 -1.96 3.20
N LYS A 180 -6.62 -1.36 4.32
CA LYS A 180 -7.96 -1.46 4.90
C LYS A 180 -8.19 -0.29 5.84
N PRO A 181 -9.44 0.02 6.25
CA PRO A 181 -9.74 1.15 7.13
C PRO A 181 -9.00 1.12 8.48
N ASP A 182 -8.61 -0.07 8.98
CA ASP A 182 -7.82 -0.22 10.21
C ASP A 182 -6.41 0.39 10.08
N ASN A 183 -5.84 0.34 8.86
CA ASN A 183 -4.50 0.83 8.56
C ASN A 183 -4.52 2.29 8.04
N ILE A 184 -5.67 2.96 8.11
CA ILE A 184 -5.84 4.38 7.78
C ILE A 184 -6.18 5.14 9.06
N PHE A 185 -5.32 6.07 9.46
CA PHE A 185 -5.48 6.83 10.68
C PHE A 185 -5.77 8.30 10.38
N ILE A 186 -6.78 8.84 11.04
CA ILE A 186 -7.18 10.24 10.92
C ILE A 186 -6.49 10.99 12.05
N ALA A 187 -5.34 11.56 11.73
CA ALA A 187 -4.48 12.23 12.68
C ALA A 187 -4.89 13.71 12.87
N ARG A 188 -4.90 14.15 14.11
CA ARG A 188 -4.97 15.56 14.50
C ARG A 188 -3.55 16.11 14.59
N VAL A 189 -3.18 16.98 13.68
CA VAL A 189 -1.86 17.60 13.65
C VAL A 189 -2.00 19.06 14.12
N PRO A 190 -1.28 19.48 15.16
CA PRO A 190 -1.31 20.86 15.62
C PRO A 190 -1.00 21.84 14.48
N GLY A 191 -1.82 22.90 14.36
CA GLY A 191 -1.68 23.91 13.29
C GLY A 191 -2.39 23.56 11.97
N HIS A 192 -2.94 22.34 11.81
CA HIS A 192 -3.77 21.97 10.66
C HIS A 192 -5.25 22.11 11.00
N ALA A 193 -6.00 22.86 10.18
CA ALA A 193 -7.45 23.02 10.34
C ALA A 193 -8.23 21.75 9.97
N THR A 194 -7.67 20.92 9.09
CA THR A 194 -8.26 19.67 8.64
C THR A 194 -7.41 18.47 9.11
N PRO A 195 -8.04 17.34 9.41
CA PRO A 195 -7.31 16.12 9.75
C PRO A 195 -6.36 15.69 8.64
N VAL A 196 -5.21 15.16 9.04
CA VAL A 196 -4.22 14.57 8.13
C VAL A 196 -4.41 13.06 8.13
N ILE A 197 -4.55 12.47 6.97
CA ILE A 197 -4.60 11.01 6.82
C ILE A 197 -3.19 10.46 6.90
N LYS A 198 -3.02 9.41 7.72
CA LYS A 198 -1.77 8.66 7.86
C LYS A 198 -2.00 7.21 7.48
N VAL A 199 -1.27 6.73 6.49
CA VAL A 199 -1.23 5.32 6.12
C VAL A 199 -0.27 4.61 7.06
N LEU A 200 -0.78 3.57 7.75
CA LEU A 200 -0.06 2.77 8.72
C LEU A 200 0.33 1.41 8.12
N ASP A 201 1.25 0.71 8.79
CA ASP A 201 1.47 -0.74 8.65
C ASP A 201 1.60 -1.25 7.21
N PHE A 202 2.51 -0.67 6.42
CA PHE A 202 2.94 -1.30 5.17
C PHE A 202 3.39 -2.74 5.46
N GLY A 203 2.80 -3.72 4.81
CA GLY A 203 2.72 -5.15 5.09
C GLY A 203 3.97 -5.94 5.53
N ILE A 204 4.83 -5.38 6.40
CA ILE A 204 6.05 -6.02 6.91
C ILE A 204 5.78 -7.45 7.41
N ALA A 205 4.71 -7.65 8.17
CA ALA A 205 4.44 -8.95 8.75
C ALA A 205 3.99 -9.99 7.70
N LYS A 206 3.37 -9.57 6.59
CA LYS A 206 3.03 -10.47 5.47
C LYS A 206 4.28 -10.91 4.69
N VAL A 207 5.27 -10.03 4.58
CA VAL A 207 6.56 -10.35 3.98
C VAL A 207 7.35 -11.33 4.86
N MET A 208 7.23 -11.20 6.19
CA MET A 208 7.90 -12.10 7.12
C MET A 208 7.36 -13.54 7.07
N THR A 209 6.07 -13.72 6.82
CA THR A 209 5.45 -15.05 6.73
C THR A 209 5.73 -15.78 5.41
N GLY A 210 6.49 -15.15 4.48
CA GLY A 210 6.66 -15.66 3.12
C GLY A 210 5.38 -15.45 2.32
N ASP A 211 5.46 -15.22 1.00
CA ASP A 211 4.29 -15.02 0.15
C ASP A 211 3.22 -16.06 0.50
N VAL A 212 2.11 -15.54 1.00
CA VAL A 212 1.05 -16.36 1.64
C VAL A 212 0.55 -17.36 0.61
N LYS A 213 0.99 -18.62 0.74
CA LYS A 213 0.22 -19.72 0.19
C LYS A 213 -1.14 -19.71 0.88
N LEU A 214 -2.21 -19.95 0.15
CA LEU A 214 -3.60 -20.03 0.66
C LEU A 214 -3.73 -20.85 1.97
N ASP A 215 -2.79 -21.76 2.24
CA ASP A 215 -2.69 -22.58 3.45
C ASP A 215 -2.55 -21.78 4.76
N ALA A 216 -2.16 -20.50 4.70
CA ALA A 216 -2.08 -19.65 5.89
C ALA A 216 -3.41 -18.99 6.30
N PHE A 217 -4.47 -19.15 5.50
CA PHE A 217 -5.83 -18.77 5.91
C PHE A 217 -6.53 -19.87 6.73
N GLU A 218 -6.02 -21.11 6.69
CA GLU A 218 -6.43 -22.21 7.58
C GLU A 218 -5.59 -22.21 8.84
N THR A 219 -5.95 -21.41 9.85
CA THR A 219 -5.56 -21.72 11.22
C THR A 219 -6.43 -22.85 11.75
N GLN A 220 -5.88 -23.69 12.65
CA GLN A 220 -6.47 -24.87 13.27
C GLN A 220 -7.88 -24.71 13.89
N ALA A 221 -8.57 -23.61 13.65
CA ALA A 221 -9.90 -23.30 14.17
C ALA A 221 -10.87 -22.73 13.12
N GLY A 222 -10.57 -22.81 11.80
CA GLY A 222 -11.50 -22.30 10.78
C GLY A 222 -11.68 -20.77 10.77
N THR A 223 -10.82 -20.02 11.46
CA THR A 223 -10.91 -18.56 11.55
C THR A 223 -9.96 -17.94 10.52
N VAL A 224 -10.52 -17.40 9.46
CA VAL A 224 -9.75 -16.60 8.48
C VAL A 224 -9.20 -15.35 9.18
N PHE A 225 -7.87 -15.23 9.28
CA PHE A 225 -7.23 -14.04 9.84
C PHE A 225 -7.36 -12.86 8.88
N GLY A 226 -8.15 -11.86 9.26
CA GLY A 226 -8.38 -10.62 8.53
C GLY A 226 -9.67 -10.61 7.72
N THR A 227 -10.22 -9.43 7.56
CA THR A 227 -11.46 -9.22 6.80
C THR A 227 -11.11 -9.05 5.32
N PRO A 228 -11.44 -9.99 4.40
CA PRO A 228 -11.05 -9.93 2.99
C PRO A 228 -11.81 -8.86 2.19
N ARG A 229 -12.57 -7.99 2.85
CA ARG A 229 -13.47 -6.98 2.23
C ARG A 229 -12.78 -5.97 1.31
N PHE A 230 -11.46 -5.83 1.44
CA PHE A 230 -10.67 -4.86 0.67
C PHE A 230 -9.55 -5.52 -0.14
N MET A 231 -9.52 -6.86 -0.15
CA MET A 231 -8.51 -7.66 -0.82
C MET A 231 -8.68 -7.58 -2.34
N SER A 232 -7.59 -7.47 -3.08
CA SER A 232 -7.65 -7.53 -4.53
C SER A 232 -7.88 -8.95 -5.04
N PRO A 233 -8.40 -9.14 -6.27
CA PRO A 233 -8.60 -10.46 -6.87
C PRO A 233 -7.34 -11.31 -6.87
N GLU A 234 -6.20 -10.74 -7.25
CA GLU A 234 -4.90 -11.41 -7.29
C GLU A 234 -4.40 -11.79 -5.89
N GLN A 235 -4.67 -10.98 -4.86
CA GLN A 235 -4.41 -11.35 -3.47
C GLN A 235 -5.23 -12.56 -3.04
N ALA A 236 -6.52 -12.55 -3.37
CA ALA A 236 -7.43 -13.65 -3.03
C ALA A 236 -7.09 -14.95 -3.78
N GLN A 237 -6.38 -14.86 -4.90
CA GLN A 237 -5.89 -16.00 -5.69
C GLN A 237 -4.48 -16.47 -5.28
N GLY A 238 -3.79 -15.75 -4.39
CA GLY A 238 -2.39 -16.03 -4.06
C GLY A 238 -1.42 -15.75 -5.21
N GLY A 239 -1.80 -14.85 -6.13
CA GLY A 239 -0.99 -14.44 -7.28
C GLY A 239 0.09 -13.43 -6.94
N GLY A 240 0.95 -13.10 -7.91
CA GLY A 240 1.94 -12.04 -7.78
C GLY A 240 1.27 -10.67 -7.56
N LEU A 241 1.77 -9.93 -6.58
CA LEU A 241 1.21 -8.63 -6.18
C LEU A 241 2.09 -7.49 -6.70
N ASP A 242 1.45 -6.47 -7.26
CA ASP A 242 2.08 -5.21 -7.62
C ASP A 242 1.31 -4.00 -7.03
N ASN A 243 1.74 -2.80 -7.39
CA ASN A 243 1.12 -1.54 -6.94
C ASN A 243 -0.38 -1.45 -7.25
N ARG A 244 -0.87 -2.13 -8.30
CA ARG A 244 -2.29 -2.10 -8.72
C ARG A 244 -3.19 -2.88 -7.75
N SER A 245 -2.64 -3.78 -6.94
CA SER A 245 -3.36 -4.42 -5.84
C SER A 245 -3.76 -3.42 -4.76
N ASP A 246 -2.85 -2.49 -4.41
CA ASP A 246 -3.15 -1.40 -3.48
C ASP A 246 -4.21 -0.44 -4.05
N LEU A 247 -4.16 -0.14 -5.35
CA LEU A 247 -5.14 0.73 -6.00
C LEU A 247 -6.55 0.13 -5.98
N TYR A 248 -6.67 -1.19 -6.12
CA TYR A 248 -7.94 -1.90 -5.93
C TYR A 248 -8.44 -1.74 -4.48
N SER A 249 -7.58 -1.92 -3.49
CA SER A 249 -7.95 -1.78 -2.07
C SER A 249 -8.38 -0.35 -1.74
N VAL A 250 -7.72 0.69 -2.31
CA VAL A 250 -8.18 2.08 -2.20
C VAL A 250 -9.56 2.26 -2.82
N GLY A 251 -9.79 1.66 -3.99
CA GLY A 251 -11.12 1.67 -4.64
C GLY A 251 -12.20 1.04 -3.77
N ALA A 252 -11.92 -0.10 -3.14
CA ALA A 252 -12.85 -0.77 -2.23
C ALA A 252 -13.13 0.06 -0.96
N MET A 253 -12.11 0.73 -0.41
CA MET A 253 -12.29 1.66 0.71
C MET A 253 -13.09 2.90 0.29
N LEU A 254 -12.81 3.48 -0.88
CA LEU A 254 -13.55 4.62 -1.40
C LEU A 254 -15.02 4.25 -1.63
N TYR A 255 -15.28 3.08 -2.22
CA TYR A 255 -16.63 2.55 -2.35
C TYR A 255 -17.34 2.54 -0.98
N GLN A 256 -16.69 2.00 0.05
CA GLN A 256 -17.29 1.98 1.40
C GLN A 256 -17.50 3.39 1.97
N MET A 257 -16.56 4.28 1.81
CA MET A 257 -16.69 5.67 2.28
C MET A 257 -17.87 6.39 1.65
N LEU A 258 -18.16 6.11 0.37
CA LEU A 258 -19.25 6.73 -0.38
C LEU A 258 -20.60 6.06 -0.14
N ALA A 259 -20.65 4.72 -0.22
CA ALA A 259 -21.88 3.94 -0.15
C ALA A 259 -22.25 3.45 1.27
N GLY A 260 -21.37 3.65 2.27
CA GLY A 260 -21.59 3.22 3.65
C GLY A 260 -21.36 1.73 3.91
N ARG A 261 -21.08 0.95 2.88
CA ARG A 261 -20.77 -0.49 2.99
C ARG A 261 -19.71 -0.91 1.98
N ALA A 262 -18.98 -1.98 2.31
CA ALA A 262 -17.98 -2.54 1.39
C ALA A 262 -18.61 -3.09 0.09
N PRO A 263 -17.86 -3.19 -1.02
CA PRO A 263 -18.35 -3.71 -2.31
C PRO A 263 -18.98 -5.10 -2.19
N PHE A 264 -18.35 -5.95 -1.38
CA PHE A 264 -18.81 -7.30 -1.10
C PHE A 264 -18.89 -7.54 0.40
N ILE A 265 -19.99 -8.13 0.83
CA ILE A 265 -20.27 -8.47 2.23
C ILE A 265 -20.81 -9.90 2.24
N ASP A 266 -20.28 -10.69 3.16
CA ASP A 266 -20.77 -12.03 3.50
C ASP A 266 -20.29 -12.36 4.92
N GLU A 267 -20.94 -13.33 5.57
CA GLU A 267 -20.49 -13.87 6.85
C GLU A 267 -19.29 -14.79 6.66
N ASP A 268 -19.22 -15.48 5.50
CA ASP A 268 -18.11 -16.34 5.13
C ASP A 268 -17.04 -15.54 4.37
N ALA A 269 -15.85 -15.50 4.93
CA ALA A 269 -14.69 -14.84 4.35
C ALA A 269 -14.27 -15.43 3.00
N VAL A 270 -14.45 -16.74 2.80
CA VAL A 270 -14.15 -17.44 1.54
C VAL A 270 -15.10 -16.98 0.44
N VAL A 271 -16.38 -16.80 0.78
CA VAL A 271 -17.38 -16.26 -0.15
C VAL A 271 -17.03 -14.81 -0.54
N VAL A 272 -16.58 -13.97 0.40
CA VAL A 272 -16.13 -12.61 0.09
C VAL A 272 -14.92 -12.64 -0.87
N MET A 273 -13.94 -13.52 -0.63
CA MET A 273 -12.79 -13.69 -1.53
C MET A 273 -13.24 -14.14 -2.94
N ALA A 274 -14.13 -15.12 -3.02
CA ALA A 274 -14.67 -15.58 -4.30
C ALA A 274 -15.39 -14.48 -5.08
N LYS A 275 -16.15 -13.61 -4.39
CA LYS A 275 -16.78 -12.42 -4.98
C LYS A 275 -15.74 -11.43 -5.50
N HIS A 276 -14.67 -11.16 -4.73
CA HIS A 276 -13.56 -10.31 -5.22
C HIS A 276 -12.92 -10.87 -6.50
N ILE A 277 -12.79 -12.17 -6.62
CA ILE A 277 -12.20 -12.82 -7.80
C ILE A 277 -13.13 -12.74 -9.01
N ARG A 278 -14.44 -13.00 -8.84
CA ARG A 278 -15.34 -13.34 -9.96
C ARG A 278 -16.46 -12.33 -10.21
N GLU A 279 -16.96 -11.65 -9.18
CA GLU A 279 -18.16 -10.82 -9.30
C GLU A 279 -17.81 -9.35 -9.48
N MET A 280 -18.50 -8.67 -10.39
CA MET A 280 -18.45 -7.21 -10.43
C MET A 280 -19.28 -6.67 -9.26
N PRO A 281 -18.77 -5.68 -8.50
CA PRO A 281 -19.56 -5.08 -7.44
C PRO A 281 -20.74 -4.33 -8.03
N PRO A 282 -21.88 -4.24 -7.31
CA PRO A 282 -22.96 -3.34 -7.69
C PRO A 282 -22.43 -1.90 -7.71
N SER A 283 -23.02 -1.04 -8.54
CA SER A 283 -22.57 0.35 -8.59
C SER A 283 -22.88 1.07 -7.26
N PRO A 284 -21.99 1.95 -6.78
CA PRO A 284 -22.22 2.71 -5.55
C PRO A 284 -23.55 3.45 -5.53
N SER A 285 -23.98 4.04 -6.65
CA SER A 285 -25.26 4.74 -6.78
C SER A 285 -26.46 3.82 -6.68
N SER A 286 -26.37 2.57 -7.13
CA SER A 286 -27.45 1.58 -6.99
C SER A 286 -27.61 1.09 -5.55
N VAL A 287 -26.53 1.11 -4.78
CA VAL A 287 -26.51 0.65 -3.37
C VAL A 287 -26.96 1.74 -2.41
N ALA A 288 -26.63 2.99 -2.73
CA ALA A 288 -26.92 4.17 -1.92
C ALA A 288 -27.46 5.32 -2.80
N PRO A 289 -28.67 5.17 -3.39
CA PRO A 289 -29.23 6.17 -4.31
C PRO A 289 -29.46 7.53 -3.63
N GLU A 290 -29.73 7.53 -2.32
CA GLU A 290 -29.90 8.75 -1.52
C GLU A 290 -28.63 9.59 -1.38
N ARG A 291 -27.48 9.02 -1.69
CA ARG A 291 -26.17 9.71 -1.60
C ARG A 291 -25.89 10.61 -2.80
N GLY A 292 -26.62 10.44 -3.90
CA GLY A 292 -26.47 11.25 -5.11
C GLY A 292 -25.06 11.18 -5.71
N ILE A 293 -24.47 9.99 -5.74
CA ILE A 293 -23.08 9.78 -6.21
C ILE A 293 -23.01 10.11 -7.71
N PRO A 294 -22.18 11.09 -8.13
CA PRO A 294 -22.07 11.47 -9.54
C PRO A 294 -21.57 10.34 -10.42
N ALA A 295 -22.09 10.24 -11.65
CA ALA A 295 -21.71 9.17 -12.59
C ALA A 295 -20.21 9.12 -12.87
N LEU A 296 -19.52 10.27 -12.92
CA LEU A 296 -18.08 10.33 -13.11
C LEU A 296 -17.33 9.70 -11.92
N LEU A 297 -17.73 10.03 -10.68
CA LEU A 297 -17.13 9.46 -9.48
C LEU A 297 -17.38 7.95 -9.40
N GLU A 298 -18.59 7.52 -9.74
CA GLU A 298 -18.92 6.10 -9.85
C GLU A 298 -18.03 5.38 -10.87
N ALA A 299 -17.85 5.95 -12.06
CA ALA A 299 -16.98 5.37 -13.09
C ALA A 299 -15.51 5.23 -12.61
N VAL A 300 -15.00 6.22 -11.87
CA VAL A 300 -13.66 6.19 -11.28
C VAL A 300 -13.55 5.06 -10.25
N VAL A 301 -14.54 4.91 -9.35
CA VAL A 301 -14.57 3.81 -8.36
C VAL A 301 -14.65 2.46 -9.07
N MET A 302 -15.56 2.30 -10.03
CA MET A 302 -15.74 1.03 -10.73
C MET A 302 -14.51 0.64 -11.57
N ARG A 303 -13.80 1.60 -12.18
CA ARG A 303 -12.52 1.35 -12.86
C ARG A 303 -11.47 0.83 -11.89
N SER A 304 -11.35 1.39 -10.69
CA SER A 304 -10.39 0.90 -9.68
C SER A 304 -10.68 -0.53 -9.21
N LEU A 305 -11.95 -0.96 -9.28
CA LEU A 305 -12.43 -2.29 -8.90
C LEU A 305 -12.48 -3.31 -10.06
N ALA A 306 -11.93 -2.97 -11.23
CA ALA A 306 -11.81 -3.89 -12.35
C ALA A 306 -11.01 -5.14 -11.92
N LYS A 307 -11.46 -6.33 -12.41
CA LYS A 307 -10.83 -7.61 -12.01
C LYS A 307 -9.44 -7.76 -12.61
N ASP A 308 -9.31 -7.44 -13.88
CA ASP A 308 -8.02 -7.39 -14.55
C ASP A 308 -7.22 -6.16 -14.09
N PRO A 309 -6.01 -6.33 -13.50
CA PRO A 309 -5.15 -5.22 -13.12
C PRO A 309 -4.81 -4.26 -14.26
N ALA A 310 -4.75 -4.75 -15.51
CA ALA A 310 -4.46 -3.91 -16.67
C ALA A 310 -5.60 -2.91 -17.00
N SER A 311 -6.81 -3.23 -16.58
CA SER A 311 -8.00 -2.37 -16.77
C SER A 311 -8.15 -1.31 -15.67
N ARG A 312 -7.36 -1.36 -14.60
CA ARG A 312 -7.36 -0.39 -13.49
C ARG A 312 -6.52 0.84 -13.82
N PHE A 313 -6.43 1.75 -12.88
CA PHE A 313 -5.38 2.76 -12.86
C PHE A 313 -4.01 2.08 -12.74
N GLN A 314 -3.00 2.55 -13.47
CA GLN A 314 -1.68 1.93 -13.45
C GLN A 314 -0.77 2.53 -12.39
N HIS A 315 -1.04 3.78 -12.00
CA HIS A 315 -0.28 4.50 -10.98
C HIS A 315 -1.21 5.23 -10.01
N ALA A 316 -0.78 5.38 -8.76
CA ALA A 316 -1.53 6.11 -7.74
C ALA A 316 -1.79 7.57 -8.14
N SER A 317 -0.85 8.21 -8.83
CA SER A 317 -1.01 9.57 -9.36
C SER A 317 -2.08 9.68 -10.44
N GLU A 318 -2.27 8.66 -11.28
CA GLU A 318 -3.36 8.62 -12.28
C GLU A 318 -4.73 8.59 -11.59
N PHE A 319 -4.85 7.77 -10.54
CA PHE A 319 -6.07 7.67 -9.76
C PHE A 319 -6.36 8.98 -8.99
N ASP A 320 -5.35 9.59 -8.34
CA ASP A 320 -5.47 10.89 -7.66
C ASP A 320 -5.95 11.99 -8.62
N ALA A 321 -5.38 12.06 -9.82
CA ALA A 321 -5.80 13.01 -10.86
C ALA A 321 -7.25 12.82 -11.32
N ALA A 322 -7.71 11.57 -11.45
CA ALA A 322 -9.10 11.28 -11.78
C ALA A 322 -10.07 11.75 -10.67
N LEU A 323 -9.68 11.58 -9.42
CA LEU A 323 -10.45 12.06 -8.26
C LEU A 323 -10.48 13.59 -8.18
N GLU A 324 -9.41 14.28 -8.56
CA GLU A 324 -9.38 15.75 -8.60
C GLU A 324 -10.41 16.31 -9.59
N ILE A 325 -10.58 15.66 -10.73
CA ILE A 325 -11.61 16.03 -11.71
C ILE A 325 -13.01 15.88 -11.08
N CYS A 326 -13.26 14.80 -10.31
CA CYS A 326 -14.54 14.60 -9.64
C CYS A 326 -14.84 15.68 -8.58
N ILE A 327 -13.82 16.18 -7.85
CA ILE A 327 -13.99 17.30 -6.92
C ILE A 327 -14.37 18.58 -7.68
N ALA A 328 -13.66 18.90 -8.75
CA ALA A 328 -13.91 20.10 -9.55
C ALA A 328 -15.35 20.14 -10.09
N GLU A 329 -15.88 19.00 -10.51
CA GLU A 329 -17.30 18.90 -10.92
C GLU A 329 -18.27 19.07 -9.74
N SER A 330 -17.99 18.39 -8.63
CA SER A 330 -18.86 18.41 -7.43
C SER A 330 -18.93 19.79 -6.77
N THR A 331 -17.89 20.62 -6.91
CA THR A 331 -17.82 21.97 -6.34
C THR A 331 -18.29 23.07 -7.31
N GLY A 332 -18.75 22.71 -8.49
CA GLY A 332 -19.20 23.67 -9.52
C GLY A 332 -18.08 24.55 -10.11
N LEU A 333 -16.82 24.27 -9.77
CA LEU A 333 -15.67 25.05 -10.26
C LEU A 333 -15.50 24.97 -11.78
N ARG A 334 -15.93 23.88 -12.44
CA ARG A 334 -15.93 23.77 -13.91
C ARG A 334 -16.89 24.77 -14.58
N GLY A 335 -18.07 25.01 -13.98
CA GLY A 335 -19.02 26.03 -14.50
C GLY A 335 -18.46 27.44 -14.47
N ALA A 336 -17.52 27.74 -13.55
CA ALA A 336 -16.90 29.06 -13.47
C ALA A 336 -15.74 29.25 -14.48
N VAL A 337 -15.10 28.19 -14.93
CA VAL A 337 -14.04 28.23 -15.95
C VAL A 337 -14.64 28.26 -17.35
N GLU A 338 -15.74 27.55 -17.61
CA GLU A 338 -16.45 27.59 -18.91
C GLU A 338 -17.39 28.79 -19.05
N ALA A 339 -17.87 29.38 -17.94
CA ALA A 339 -18.75 30.53 -17.92
C ALA A 339 -18.04 31.88 -17.88
N ARG A 340 -16.72 31.95 -18.00
CA ARG A 340 -16.07 33.21 -18.38
C ARG A 340 -16.29 33.44 -19.86
N PRO A 341 -17.21 34.33 -20.25
CA PRO A 341 -17.23 34.75 -21.64
C PRO A 341 -15.87 35.37 -21.87
N THR A 342 -15.15 34.85 -22.83
CA THR A 342 -14.03 35.54 -23.45
C THR A 342 -14.60 36.78 -24.16
N SER A 343 -15.08 37.74 -23.36
CA SER A 343 -15.38 39.07 -23.84
C SER A 343 -14.04 39.68 -24.24
N GLY A 344 -13.89 39.66 -25.53
CA GLY A 344 -12.82 40.13 -26.34
C GLY A 344 -12.00 41.28 -25.78
N MET A 345 -10.74 41.05 -25.87
CA MET A 345 -9.76 42.05 -26.25
C MET A 345 -8.47 41.33 -26.68
N PHE A 346 -8.60 40.35 -27.57
CA PHE A 346 -7.48 40.08 -28.46
C PHE A 346 -7.62 41.02 -29.64
N SER A 347 -6.88 42.11 -29.57
CA SER A 347 -6.75 43.04 -30.70
C SER A 347 -6.39 42.24 -31.96
N ALA A 348 -7.03 42.54 -33.08
CA ALA A 348 -6.78 41.92 -34.39
C ALA A 348 -5.29 41.92 -34.81
N ARG A 349 -4.44 42.66 -34.10
CA ARG A 349 -2.98 42.66 -34.25
C ARG A 349 -2.33 41.41 -33.67
N THR A 350 -2.80 40.89 -32.52
CA THR A 350 -2.20 39.70 -31.82
C THR A 350 -2.53 38.41 -32.60
N THR A 351 -3.73 38.29 -33.16
CA THR A 351 -4.12 37.12 -33.98
C THR A 351 -3.31 37.06 -35.28
N ARG A 352 -3.01 38.23 -35.91
CA ARG A 352 -2.14 38.27 -37.08
C ARG A 352 -0.68 37.90 -36.75
N PHE A 353 -0.18 38.29 -35.58
CA PHE A 353 1.18 37.94 -35.16
C PHE A 353 1.31 36.43 -34.87
N MET A 354 0.32 35.81 -34.24
CA MET A 354 0.29 34.35 -34.01
C MET A 354 0.19 33.54 -35.32
N LEU A 355 -0.61 34.02 -36.28
CA LEU A 355 -0.74 33.37 -37.60
C LEU A 355 0.57 33.46 -38.39
N VAL A 356 1.24 34.59 -38.39
CA VAL A 356 2.53 34.79 -39.07
C VAL A 356 3.65 33.96 -38.37
N ALA A 357 3.66 33.86 -37.05
CA ALA A 357 4.60 33.04 -36.33
C ALA A 357 4.40 31.54 -36.62
N SER A 358 3.15 31.08 -36.72
CA SER A 358 2.84 29.68 -37.04
C SER A 358 3.25 29.32 -38.47
N ILE A 359 3.06 30.21 -39.42
CA ILE A 359 3.48 30.02 -40.84
C ILE A 359 5.02 30.02 -40.92
N ALA A 360 5.70 30.89 -40.18
CA ALA A 360 7.17 30.94 -40.13
C ALA A 360 7.76 29.67 -39.55
N CYS A 361 7.20 29.13 -38.45
CA CYS A 361 7.63 27.84 -37.87
C CYS A 361 7.39 26.65 -38.83
N ALA A 362 6.26 26.64 -39.53
CA ALA A 362 5.97 25.58 -40.50
C ALA A 362 6.93 25.62 -41.71
N SER A 363 7.26 26.81 -42.21
CA SER A 363 8.22 26.96 -43.32
C SER A 363 9.66 26.61 -42.91
N LEU A 364 10.09 26.95 -41.68
CA LEU A 364 11.39 26.52 -41.13
C LEU A 364 11.48 25.01 -40.99
N SER A 365 10.42 24.37 -40.52
CA SER A 365 10.35 22.89 -40.39
C SER A 365 10.41 22.20 -41.75
N LEU A 366 9.80 22.78 -42.77
CA LEU A 366 9.83 22.24 -44.15
C LEU A 366 11.24 22.35 -44.78
N VAL A 367 11.93 23.47 -44.54
CA VAL A 367 13.32 23.68 -45.00
C VAL A 367 14.27 22.74 -44.29
N ALA A 368 14.13 22.57 -42.97
CA ALA A 368 14.93 21.63 -42.19
C ALA A 368 14.70 20.17 -42.64
N TYR A 369 13.48 19.80 -42.95
CA TYR A 369 13.15 18.49 -43.50
C TYR A 369 13.73 18.26 -44.88
N ALA A 370 13.68 19.25 -45.76
CA ALA A 370 14.29 19.17 -47.09
C ALA A 370 15.82 19.01 -47.00
N ALA A 371 16.48 19.80 -46.15
CA ALA A 371 17.92 19.70 -45.91
C ALA A 371 18.32 18.33 -45.33
N TYR A 372 17.53 17.79 -44.40
CA TYR A 372 17.75 16.46 -43.83
C TYR A 372 17.62 15.35 -44.90
N ARG A 373 16.67 15.50 -45.82
CA ARG A 373 16.46 14.55 -46.92
C ARG A 373 17.62 14.57 -47.92
N GLU A 374 18.10 15.75 -48.28
CA GLU A 374 19.28 15.96 -49.14
C GLU A 374 20.54 15.35 -48.48
N PHE A 375 20.75 15.59 -47.21
CA PHE A 375 21.87 15.03 -46.45
C PHE A 375 21.83 13.48 -46.45
N LYS A 376 20.69 12.90 -46.26
CA LYS A 376 20.49 11.45 -46.30
C LYS A 376 20.72 10.85 -47.70
N HIS A 377 20.37 11.55 -48.75
CA HIS A 377 20.67 11.18 -50.15
C HIS A 377 22.16 11.25 -50.47
N LEU A 378 22.90 12.22 -49.89
CA LEU A 378 24.34 12.33 -50.03
C LEU A 378 25.05 11.21 -49.30
N GLU A 379 24.61 10.84 -48.10
CA GLU A 379 25.13 9.73 -47.33
C GLU A 379 24.94 8.38 -48.06
N GLN A 380 23.77 8.15 -48.67
CA GLN A 380 23.50 6.97 -49.47
C GLN A 380 24.36 6.92 -50.75
N ARG A 381 24.62 8.05 -51.38
CA ARG A 381 25.52 8.14 -52.54
C ARG A 381 26.99 7.90 -52.16
N ALA A 382 27.43 8.41 -51.03
CA ALA A 382 28.77 8.14 -50.51
C ALA A 382 28.96 6.66 -50.12
N ALA A 383 27.94 6.01 -49.57
CA ALA A 383 27.99 4.58 -49.28
C ALA A 383 28.01 3.70 -50.53
N LEU A 384 27.37 4.12 -51.61
CA LEU A 384 27.39 3.42 -52.90
C LEU A 384 28.67 3.64 -53.67
N SER A 385 29.43 4.72 -53.43
CA SER A 385 30.73 4.99 -54.06
C SER A 385 31.92 4.38 -53.33
N ALA A 386 31.71 3.87 -52.13
CA ALA A 386 32.71 3.18 -51.29
C ALA A 386 32.66 1.64 -51.46
N SER A 387 32.44 1.14 -52.66
CA SER A 387 32.58 -0.28 -52.96
C SER A 387 34.09 -0.60 -53.03
N PRO A 388 34.62 -1.49 -52.23
CA PRO A 388 36.06 -1.84 -52.29
C PRO A 388 36.34 -2.63 -53.54
N ALA A 389 37.26 -2.10 -54.36
CA ALA A 389 37.87 -2.81 -55.48
C ALA A 389 38.72 -3.95 -54.96
N GLY A 390 38.48 -5.13 -55.48
CA GLY A 390 39.49 -6.18 -55.63
C GLY A 390 39.82 -7.01 -54.41
N GLU A 391 38.99 -7.98 -54.11
CA GLU A 391 39.42 -9.14 -53.28
C GLU A 391 40.16 -10.12 -54.18
N VAL A 392 41.48 -10.20 -53.98
CA VAL A 392 42.37 -11.18 -54.62
C VAL A 392 42.06 -12.56 -54.00
N ALA A 393 41.62 -13.49 -54.85
CA ALA A 393 41.33 -14.86 -54.51
C ALA A 393 42.59 -15.58 -54.01
N ILE A 394 42.61 -16.02 -52.75
CA ILE A 394 43.58 -16.98 -52.21
C ILE A 394 42.97 -18.37 -52.36
N PRO A 395 43.68 -19.34 -52.94
CA PRO A 395 43.13 -20.68 -53.17
C PRO A 395 42.93 -21.43 -51.86
N ARG A 396 41.76 -22.08 -51.79
CA ARG A 396 41.28 -22.92 -50.71
C ARG A 396 42.14 -24.17 -50.60
N ALA A 397 42.81 -24.41 -49.46
CA ALA A 397 43.45 -25.66 -49.10
C ALA A 397 42.37 -26.68 -48.68
N GLU A 398 42.45 -27.88 -49.22
CA GLU A 398 41.61 -29.04 -48.89
C GLU A 398 41.82 -29.49 -47.44
N PRO A 399 40.78 -29.95 -46.76
CA PRO A 399 40.88 -30.51 -45.41
C PRO A 399 41.33 -31.97 -45.46
N LEU A 400 42.38 -32.30 -44.72
CA LEU A 400 42.84 -33.64 -44.42
C LEU A 400 41.87 -34.42 -43.53
N PRO A 401 41.76 -35.75 -43.64
CA PRO A 401 40.74 -36.56 -43.00
C PRO A 401 40.96 -36.78 -41.52
N THR A 402 39.87 -36.73 -40.80
CA THR A 402 39.74 -37.00 -39.37
C THR A 402 39.98 -38.50 -39.11
N THR A 403 40.97 -38.81 -38.32
CA THR A 403 41.15 -40.14 -37.73
C THR A 403 40.28 -40.31 -36.50
N ALA A 404 39.55 -41.39 -36.48
CA ALA A 404 38.78 -41.91 -35.36
C ALA A 404 39.73 -42.41 -34.23
N SER A 405 39.35 -42.17 -32.99
CA SER A 405 39.82 -42.94 -31.83
C SER A 405 38.79 -42.87 -30.72
N LEU A 406 38.03 -43.92 -30.57
CA LEU A 406 38.02 -44.88 -29.47
C LEU A 406 37.60 -44.32 -28.10
N ALA A 407 36.36 -44.66 -27.77
CA ALA A 407 35.91 -44.74 -26.39
C ALA A 407 36.53 -45.93 -25.66
N PRO A 408 36.60 -45.98 -24.36
CA PRO A 408 36.43 -47.22 -23.64
C PRO A 408 35.14 -47.21 -22.78
N GLU A 409 34.38 -48.24 -23.01
CA GLU A 409 33.41 -48.83 -22.06
C GLU A 409 34.14 -49.29 -20.79
N VAL A 410 33.49 -49.09 -19.64
CA VAL A 410 33.63 -49.97 -18.46
C VAL A 410 32.24 -50.02 -17.83
N SER A 411 31.56 -51.03 -18.15
CA SER A 411 31.16 -52.30 -17.50
C SER A 411 30.68 -52.19 -16.04
N ALA A 412 29.46 -52.69 -15.91
CA ALA A 412 28.71 -52.95 -14.69
C ALA A 412 29.30 -54.13 -13.87
N ALA A 413 29.10 -54.07 -12.57
CA ALA A 413 28.78 -55.21 -11.66
C ALA A 413 28.59 -54.60 -10.26
N SER A 414 27.47 -54.74 -9.69
CA SER A 414 26.85 -55.88 -8.99
C SER A 414 26.95 -55.79 -7.48
N ALA A 415 25.83 -56.01 -6.86
CA ALA A 415 25.58 -56.64 -5.55
C ALA A 415 25.41 -55.79 -4.29
N LEU A 416 24.16 -55.76 -3.88
CA LEU A 416 23.70 -55.75 -2.47
C LEU A 416 24.28 -56.94 -1.68
N PRO A 417 24.39 -56.87 -0.37
CA PRO A 417 23.33 -57.49 0.41
C PRO A 417 22.87 -56.77 1.69
N THR A 418 21.63 -57.03 2.00
CA THR A 418 20.86 -57.05 3.25
C THR A 418 21.60 -57.36 4.55
N GLY A 419 21.12 -56.72 5.63
CA GLY A 419 21.44 -57.06 7.04
C GLY A 419 20.62 -56.18 7.99
N GLU A 420 19.47 -56.63 8.34
CA GLU A 420 18.90 -57.04 9.65
C GLU A 420 19.02 -56.05 10.82
N VAL A 421 17.82 -55.67 11.26
CA VAL A 421 17.48 -55.17 12.61
C VAL A 421 17.48 -56.37 13.59
N PRO A 422 17.84 -56.28 14.88
CA PRO A 422 16.81 -56.21 15.88
C PRO A 422 17.16 -55.46 17.19
N PRO A 423 16.30 -55.56 18.23
CA PRO A 423 15.78 -54.45 19.06
C PRO A 423 16.34 -54.40 20.47
N ALA A 424 16.19 -53.26 21.10
CA ALA A 424 15.83 -53.10 22.50
C ALA A 424 15.48 -51.63 22.79
#